data_4a48686c1d3b570b1427926d819cb33d
#
_entry.id   4a48686c1d3b570b1427926d819cb33d
#
_cell.length_a   1.000
_cell.length_b   1.000
_cell.length_c   1.000
_cell.angle_alpha   90.00
_cell.angle_beta   90.00
_cell.angle_gamma   90.00
#
_symmetry.space_group_name_H-M   'P 1'
#
loop_
_entity.id
_entity.type
_entity.pdbx_description
1 polymer ?
#
loop_
_entity_poly.entity_id
_entity_poly.type
_entity_poly.pdbx_seq_one_letter_code
_entity_poly.pdbx_strand_id
1 'polypeptide(L)'
;MSSRKVSRRERLLKSNEMLDRIVAFNRAQGGGVLIEKRSNGYSLFREDNGCPIARLRPSENLVEILWWSHRGKWERIGDMGPMTMPLEAALKYIAKDPMGIFWN
;
A
#
# COMPACT_ATOMS: atom_id res chain seq x y z
N MET A 1 25.56 -18.27 -6.60
CA MET A 1 24.49 -19.09 -6.20
C MET A 1 23.54 -18.50 -5.18
N SER A 2 24.04 -18.14 -4.05
CA SER A 2 23.21 -17.60 -3.01
C SER A 2 22.60 -16.25 -3.41
N SER A 3 23.32 -15.44 -4.18
CA SER A 3 22.78 -14.15 -4.54
C SER A 3 21.52 -14.28 -5.41
N ARG A 4 21.52 -15.22 -6.32
CA ARG A 4 20.36 -15.43 -7.16
C ARG A 4 19.20 -15.96 -6.36
N LYS A 5 19.48 -16.85 -5.43
CA LYS A 5 18.48 -17.38 -4.57
C LYS A 5 17.93 -16.31 -3.66
N VAL A 6 18.78 -15.47 -3.15
CA VAL A 6 18.35 -14.38 -2.30
C VAL A 6 17.44 -13.42 -3.05
N SER A 7 17.82 -13.08 -4.25
CA SER A 7 17.02 -12.21 -5.08
C SER A 7 15.64 -12.77 -5.33
N ARG A 8 15.58 -14.05 -5.65
CA ARG A 8 14.34 -14.72 -5.88
C ARG A 8 13.52 -14.80 -4.60
N ARG A 9 14.20 -15.07 -3.52
CA ARG A 9 13.58 -15.09 -2.23
C ARG A 9 12.99 -13.75 -1.88
N GLU A 10 13.70 -12.70 -2.17
CA GLU A 10 13.21 -11.37 -1.90
C GLU A 10 11.91 -11.11 -2.63
N ARG A 11 11.82 -11.56 -3.87
CA ARG A 11 10.59 -11.37 -4.61
C ARG A 11 9.45 -12.20 -4.06
N LEU A 12 9.75 -13.42 -3.63
CA LEU A 12 8.74 -14.27 -3.03
C LEU A 12 8.31 -13.76 -1.67
N LEU A 13 9.27 -13.30 -0.89
CA LEU A 13 8.99 -12.78 0.43
C LEU A 13 8.24 -11.47 0.37
N LYS A 14 8.38 -10.76 -0.72
CA LYS A 14 7.75 -9.46 -0.83
C LYS A 14 6.28 -9.47 -0.58
N SER A 15 5.55 -10.49 -1.04
CA SER A 15 4.13 -10.48 -0.77
C SER A 15 3.84 -10.74 0.69
N ASN A 16 4.56 -11.64 1.35
CA ASN A 16 4.35 -11.87 2.78
C ASN A 16 4.95 -10.75 3.61
N GLU A 17 6.14 -10.34 3.24
CA GLU A 17 6.84 -9.30 3.97
C GLU A 17 6.13 -7.97 3.84
N MET A 18 5.54 -7.71 2.71
CA MET A 18 4.79 -6.49 2.49
C MET A 18 3.61 -6.42 3.45
N LEU A 19 2.87 -7.50 3.58
CA LEU A 19 1.76 -7.54 4.51
C LEU A 19 2.25 -7.31 5.94
N ASP A 20 3.33 -7.99 6.32
CA ASP A 20 3.88 -7.83 7.66
C ASP A 20 4.27 -6.40 7.95
N ARG A 21 4.85 -5.73 6.97
CA ARG A 21 5.29 -4.36 7.15
C ARG A 21 4.11 -3.40 7.24
N ILE A 22 3.08 -3.65 6.45
CA ILE A 22 1.89 -2.82 6.52
C ILE A 22 1.22 -2.97 7.89
N VAL A 23 1.12 -4.21 8.36
CA VAL A 23 0.54 -4.49 9.67
C VAL A 23 1.35 -3.82 10.77
N ALA A 24 2.67 -3.92 10.70
CA ALA A 24 3.55 -3.33 11.70
C ALA A 24 3.41 -1.80 11.71
N PHE A 25 3.36 -1.20 10.54
CA PHE A 25 3.21 0.25 10.45
C PHE A 25 1.87 0.68 11.05
N ASN A 26 0.81 -0.06 10.71
CA ASN A 26 -0.51 0.24 11.25
C ASN A 26 -0.50 0.21 12.78
N ARG A 27 0.12 -0.81 13.35
CA ARG A 27 0.22 -0.91 14.79
C ARG A 27 0.98 0.26 15.40
N ALA A 28 2.06 0.64 14.76
CA ALA A 28 2.88 1.74 15.25
C ALA A 28 2.11 3.06 15.21
N GLN A 29 1.16 3.18 14.31
CA GLN A 29 0.33 4.39 14.18
C GLN A 29 -0.92 4.34 15.04
N GLY A 30 -1.10 3.29 15.83
CA GLY A 30 -2.25 3.21 16.71
C GLY A 30 -3.38 2.33 16.20
N GLY A 31 -3.18 1.67 15.08
CA GLY A 31 -4.20 0.79 14.52
C GLY A 31 -5.23 1.55 13.71
N GLY A 32 -6.39 0.95 13.54
CA GLY A 32 -7.50 1.61 12.87
C GLY A 32 -7.62 1.33 11.39
N VAL A 33 -6.78 0.47 10.84
CA VAL A 33 -6.79 0.13 9.42
C VAL A 33 -7.00 -1.36 9.23
N LEU A 34 -7.94 -1.70 8.37
CA LEU A 34 -8.12 -3.08 7.91
C LEU A 34 -7.34 -3.24 6.62
N ILE A 35 -6.64 -4.36 6.50
CA ILE A 35 -5.81 -4.63 5.36
C ILE A 35 -6.32 -5.86 4.65
N GLU A 36 -6.68 -5.74 3.38
CA GLU A 36 -7.17 -6.87 2.59
C GLU A 36 -6.26 -7.12 1.42
N LYS A 37 -5.82 -8.35 1.29
CA LYS A 37 -5.06 -8.74 0.12
C LYS A 37 -6.01 -9.02 -1.01
N ARG A 38 -5.77 -8.38 -2.15
CA ARG A 38 -6.57 -8.57 -3.35
C ARG A 38 -5.65 -8.73 -4.54
N SER A 39 -5.93 -9.68 -5.37
CA SER A 39 -5.18 -9.93 -6.61
C SER A 39 -3.74 -9.44 -6.57
N ASN A 40 -3.50 -8.23 -7.02
CA ASN A 40 -2.18 -7.67 -7.16
C ASN A 40 -1.84 -6.64 -6.11
N GLY A 41 -2.45 -6.68 -4.96
CA GLY A 41 -2.11 -5.65 -3.99
C GLY A 41 -2.86 -5.75 -2.70
N TYR A 42 -2.75 -4.69 -1.93
CA TYR A 42 -3.36 -4.63 -0.61
C TYR A 42 -4.24 -3.40 -0.54
N SER A 43 -5.49 -3.60 -0.19
CA SER A 43 -6.45 -2.51 -0.04
C SER A 43 -6.58 -2.19 1.44
N LEU A 44 -6.55 -0.91 1.74
CA LEU A 44 -6.61 -0.42 3.12
C LEU A 44 -7.95 0.27 3.33
N PHE A 45 -8.59 -0.07 4.45
CA PHE A 45 -9.90 0.48 4.78
C PHE A 45 -9.89 0.97 6.22
N ARG A 46 -10.70 1.95 6.51
CA ARG A 46 -10.87 2.39 7.89
C ARG A 46 -11.62 1.31 8.67
N GLU A 47 -11.12 1.02 9.85
CA GLU A 47 -11.74 0.00 10.67
C GLU A 47 -13.08 0.46 11.23
N ASP A 48 -13.20 1.74 11.53
CA ASP A 48 -14.39 2.25 12.18
C ASP A 48 -15.62 2.34 11.27
N ASN A 49 -15.42 2.61 9.98
CA ASN A 49 -16.58 2.76 9.08
C ASN A 49 -16.44 2.01 7.77
N GLY A 50 -15.33 1.31 7.57
CA GLY A 50 -15.12 0.52 6.36
C GLY A 50 -14.81 1.33 5.12
N CYS A 51 -14.60 2.63 5.25
CA CYS A 51 -14.32 3.45 4.07
C CYS A 51 -12.94 3.16 3.51
N PRO A 52 -12.82 3.12 2.17
CA PRO A 52 -11.52 2.88 1.55
C PRO A 52 -10.55 4.02 1.84
N ILE A 53 -9.30 3.64 2.09
CA ILE A 53 -8.23 4.61 2.34
C ILE A 53 -7.32 4.69 1.13
N ALA A 54 -6.70 3.58 0.78
CA ALA A 54 -5.72 3.53 -0.29
C ALA A 54 -5.53 2.09 -0.72
N ARG A 55 -4.95 1.91 -1.89
CA ARG A 55 -4.55 0.60 -2.37
C ARG A 55 -3.08 0.64 -2.71
N LEU A 56 -2.36 -0.38 -2.29
CA LEU A 56 -0.94 -0.50 -2.56
C LEU A 56 -0.73 -1.66 -3.52
N ARG A 57 -0.17 -1.37 -4.67
CA ARG A 57 0.05 -2.37 -5.68
C ARG A 57 1.54 -2.54 -5.92
N PRO A 58 2.10 -3.73 -5.71
CA PRO A 58 3.53 -3.93 -5.91
C PRO A 58 3.92 -3.69 -7.37
N SER A 59 5.06 -3.06 -7.57
CA SER A 59 5.61 -2.81 -8.88
C SER A 59 7.11 -2.98 -8.75
N GLU A 60 7.59 -4.18 -9.04
CA GLU A 60 8.98 -4.57 -8.84
C GLU A 60 9.34 -4.40 -7.37
N ASN A 61 10.29 -3.55 -7.04
CA ASN A 61 10.63 -3.34 -5.64
C ASN A 61 10.03 -2.05 -5.07
N LEU A 62 9.08 -1.49 -5.80
CA LEU A 62 8.35 -0.31 -5.34
C LEU A 62 6.88 -0.67 -5.20
N VAL A 63 6.10 0.27 -4.71
CA VAL A 63 4.65 0.10 -4.68
C VAL A 63 4.00 1.31 -5.33
N GLU A 64 2.92 1.04 -6.02
CA GLU A 64 2.10 2.11 -6.58
C GLU A 64 0.96 2.39 -5.62
N ILE A 65 0.68 3.67 -5.38
CA ILE A 65 -0.41 4.08 -4.51
C ILE A 65 -1.60 4.46 -5.37
N LEU A 66 -2.76 3.91 -5.02
CA LEU A 66 -4.02 4.25 -5.69
C LEU A 66 -4.97 4.81 -4.63
N TRP A 67 -5.89 5.66 -5.05
CA TRP A 67 -6.84 6.26 -4.14
C TRP A 67 -8.26 5.87 -4.56
N TRP A 68 -9.17 5.91 -3.62
CA TRP A 68 -10.57 5.60 -3.90
C TRP A 68 -11.23 6.89 -4.34
N SER A 69 -11.53 6.96 -5.64
CA SER A 69 -12.04 8.19 -6.21
C SER A 69 -13.54 8.32 -5.98
N HIS A 70 -14.06 9.52 -6.21
CA HIS A 70 -15.47 9.76 -6.07
C HIS A 70 -16.28 9.01 -7.14
N ARG A 71 -15.60 8.38 -8.08
CA ARG A 71 -16.26 7.53 -9.06
C ARG A 71 -16.50 6.13 -8.50
N GLY A 72 -16.06 5.86 -7.28
CA GLY A 72 -16.25 4.56 -6.66
C GLY A 72 -15.31 3.50 -7.18
N LYS A 73 -14.10 3.85 -7.48
CA LYS A 73 -13.09 2.87 -7.91
C LYS A 73 -11.69 3.35 -7.57
N TRP A 74 -10.76 2.40 -7.59
CA TRP A 74 -9.36 2.70 -7.36
C TRP A 74 -8.78 3.35 -8.61
N GLU A 75 -8.14 4.49 -8.44
CA GLU A 75 -7.57 5.22 -9.55
C GLU A 75 -6.16 5.69 -9.22
N ARG A 76 -5.41 5.97 -10.27
CA ARG A 76 -4.07 6.49 -10.12
C ARG A 76 -4.14 7.92 -9.61
N ILE A 77 -3.09 8.29 -8.90
CA ILE A 77 -2.97 9.66 -8.41
C ILE A 77 -2.21 10.47 -9.44
N GLY A 78 -2.87 11.48 -9.97
CA GLY A 78 -2.24 12.37 -10.93
C GLY A 78 -2.28 11.86 -12.35
N ASP A 79 -1.81 12.69 -13.27
CA ASP A 79 -1.88 12.40 -14.70
C ASP A 79 -0.57 11.97 -15.32
N MET A 80 0.50 12.04 -14.57
CA MET A 80 1.84 11.83 -15.10
C MET A 80 2.32 10.40 -15.00
N GLY A 81 1.44 9.48 -14.74
CA GLY A 81 1.80 8.09 -14.60
C GLY A 81 1.62 7.62 -13.17
N PRO A 82 1.99 6.37 -12.90
CA PRO A 82 1.76 5.81 -11.57
C PRO A 82 2.64 6.48 -10.52
N MET A 83 2.06 6.70 -9.35
CA MET A 83 2.81 7.22 -8.22
C MET A 83 3.43 6.02 -7.49
N THR A 84 4.72 5.83 -7.68
CA THR A 84 5.42 4.69 -7.09
C THR A 84 6.51 5.17 -6.15
N MET A 85 6.73 4.38 -5.11
CA MET A 85 7.77 4.69 -4.13
C MET A 85 8.03 3.46 -3.29
N PRO A 86 9.09 3.45 -2.49
CA PRO A 86 9.30 2.32 -1.56
C PRO A 86 8.15 2.21 -0.59
N LEU A 87 7.88 1.00 -0.13
CA LEU A 87 6.74 0.74 0.73
C LEU A 87 6.69 1.64 1.97
N GLU A 88 7.83 1.83 2.63
CA GLU A 88 7.87 2.65 3.83
C GLU A 88 7.46 4.09 3.54
N ALA A 89 7.95 4.60 2.42
CA ALA A 89 7.59 5.96 2.01
C ALA A 89 6.12 6.05 1.67
N ALA A 90 5.59 5.02 1.03
CA ALA A 90 4.18 4.99 0.66
C ALA A 90 3.28 4.99 1.90
N LEU A 91 3.64 4.19 2.90
CA LEU A 91 2.87 4.14 4.12
C LEU A 91 2.87 5.49 4.85
N LYS A 92 4.02 6.13 4.88
CA LYS A 92 4.13 7.45 5.49
C LYS A 92 3.34 8.49 4.71
N TYR A 93 3.38 8.41 3.41
CA TYR A 93 2.64 9.34 2.56
C TYR A 93 1.14 9.21 2.80
N ILE A 94 0.65 7.99 2.88
CA ILE A 94 -0.77 7.76 3.15
C ILE A 94 -1.14 8.25 4.55
N ALA A 95 -0.29 7.98 5.53
CA ALA A 95 -0.56 8.41 6.90
C ALA A 95 -0.63 9.93 7.02
N LYS A 96 0.25 10.62 6.32
CA LYS A 96 0.26 12.09 6.36
C LYS A 96 -0.84 12.69 5.52
N ASP A 97 -1.22 11.98 4.47
CA ASP A 97 -2.30 12.40 3.58
C ASP A 97 -2.19 13.86 3.17
N PRO A 98 -1.07 14.25 2.55
CA PRO A 98 -0.85 15.67 2.26
C PRO A 98 -1.88 16.27 1.31
N MET A 99 -2.52 15.44 0.48
CA MET A 99 -3.54 15.93 -0.44
C MET A 99 -4.94 15.77 0.10
N GLY A 100 -5.10 15.15 1.27
CA GLY A 100 -6.41 14.96 1.86
C GLY A 100 -7.32 14.03 1.09
N ILE A 101 -6.77 13.03 0.44
CA ILE A 101 -7.56 12.13 -0.40
C ILE A 101 -7.71 10.73 0.16
N PHE A 102 -6.97 10.40 1.22
CA PHE A 102 -7.01 9.04 1.77
C PHE A 102 -7.94 8.91 2.97
N TRP A 103 -7.86 9.84 3.88
CA TRP A 103 -8.60 9.76 5.13
C TRP A 103 -9.84 10.65 5.13
N ASN A 104 -10.75 10.38 4.26
CA ASN A 104 -11.97 11.19 4.20
C ASN A 104 -13.02 10.74 5.20
#